data_4a6a22b36d087f7434ccb25d7be546cd
#
_entry.id   4a6a22b36d087f7434ccb25d7be546cd
#
_cell.length_a   1.000
_cell.length_b   1.000
_cell.length_c   1.000
_cell.angle_alpha   90.00
_cell.angle_beta   90.00
_cell.angle_gamma   90.00
#
_symmetry.space_group_name_H-M   'P 1'
#
loop_
_entity.id
_entity.type
_entity.pdbx_description
1 polymer ?
#
loop_
_entity_poly.entity_id
_entity_poly.type
_entity_poly.pdbx_seq_one_letter_code
_entity_poly.pdbx_strand_id
1 'polypeptide(L)'
;HEIYKNSNISALITYNDVSFNNKKPIVITGPNQGGKTTYIQAVGQAQVMFQLGLYVPGTKAFMSPVDGMFTHFPVEESEAEGMGRMGEECKRLAEIFRKADQYSLVLMNESFSSTSPGEGMYIARDVMLGFRMIGARAIYATHFHDLAADLEKMKAEIHGSSIIDSLVTGVKDNEEGREFVKGEGKEQGKLTERTYKVKRMPPQGRSFAAEIADYYGISMEKITKLLMERGMVLSGK
;
A
#
# COMPACT_ATOMS: atom_id res chain seq x y z
N HIS A 1 23.71 16.60 2.42
CA HIS A 1 23.08 16.95 1.14
C HIS A 1 24.06 16.90 -0.05
N GLU A 2 25.35 17.23 0.13
CA GLU A 2 26.36 17.20 -0.94
C GLU A 2 26.90 15.80 -1.23
N ILE A 3 26.95 14.91 -0.24
CA ILE A 3 27.43 13.53 -0.40
C ILE A 3 26.57 12.73 -1.39
N TYR A 4 25.28 13.02 -1.48
CA TYR A 4 24.37 12.32 -2.37
C TYR A 4 24.29 12.91 -3.79
N LYS A 5 24.79 14.12 -4.03
CA LYS A 5 24.75 14.75 -5.36
C LYS A 5 25.75 14.15 -6.36
N ASN A 6 26.80 13.52 -5.88
CA ASN A 6 27.88 12.97 -6.71
C ASN A 6 27.85 11.44 -6.89
N SER A 7 26.84 10.76 -6.34
CA SER A 7 26.72 9.30 -6.51
C SER A 7 25.51 8.97 -7.39
N ASN A 8 25.63 7.93 -8.20
CA ASN A 8 24.52 7.34 -8.98
C ASN A 8 23.33 6.91 -8.09
N ILE A 9 23.46 6.99 -6.77
CA ILE A 9 22.43 6.69 -5.77
C ILE A 9 21.28 7.69 -5.83
N SER A 10 21.49 8.96 -6.17
CA SER A 10 20.43 9.95 -6.30
C SER A 10 19.38 9.59 -7.37
N ALA A 11 19.78 8.83 -8.38
CA ALA A 11 18.87 8.32 -9.42
C ALA A 11 17.94 7.19 -8.92
N LEU A 12 18.29 6.54 -7.80
CA LEU A 12 17.53 5.45 -7.19
C LEU A 12 16.52 5.93 -6.14
N ILE A 13 16.60 7.21 -5.72
CA ILE A 13 15.73 7.76 -4.66
C ILE A 13 14.49 8.38 -5.29
N THR A 14 13.33 7.90 -4.90
CA THR A 14 12.06 8.51 -5.27
C THR A 14 11.54 9.36 -4.11
N TYR A 15 11.50 10.68 -4.31
CA TYR A 15 10.96 11.62 -3.32
C TYR A 15 9.43 11.59 -3.36
N ASN A 16 8.81 11.51 -2.18
CA ASN A 16 7.38 11.58 -2.00
C ASN A 16 7.04 12.53 -0.84
N ASP A 17 5.87 13.13 -0.90
CA ASP A 17 5.36 14.01 0.16
C ASP A 17 4.30 13.30 1.00
N VAL A 18 4.21 13.68 2.27
CA VAL A 18 3.10 13.33 3.15
C VAL A 18 2.53 14.58 3.79
N SER A 19 1.20 14.67 3.85
CA SER A 19 0.51 15.76 4.54
C SER A 19 -0.76 15.20 5.18
N PHE A 20 -0.85 15.36 6.49
CA PHE A 20 -2.06 14.98 7.21
C PHE A 20 -3.08 16.13 7.28
N ASN A 21 -2.63 17.38 7.44
CA ASN A 21 -3.50 18.57 7.61
C ASN A 21 -4.83 18.20 8.30
N ASN A 22 -5.97 18.49 7.65
CA ASN A 22 -7.31 18.10 8.11
C ASN A 22 -7.73 16.68 7.67
N LYS A 23 -6.89 16.00 6.89
CA LYS A 23 -7.13 14.67 6.32
C LYS A 23 -6.29 13.66 7.10
N LYS A 24 -6.78 13.28 8.28
CA LYS A 24 -5.99 12.50 9.22
C LYS A 24 -5.87 11.02 8.84
N PRO A 25 -6.95 10.24 8.69
CA PRO A 25 -6.82 8.90 8.14
C PRO A 25 -6.57 8.93 6.63
N ILE A 26 -5.59 8.16 6.19
CA ILE A 26 -5.17 8.06 4.79
C ILE A 26 -5.17 6.59 4.38
N VAL A 27 -5.83 6.26 3.27
CA VAL A 27 -5.74 4.94 2.64
C VAL A 27 -4.80 5.01 1.45
N ILE A 28 -3.80 4.13 1.42
CA ILE A 28 -2.86 4.00 0.31
C ILE A 28 -3.17 2.73 -0.45
N THR A 29 -3.51 2.86 -1.72
CA THR A 29 -3.70 1.73 -2.63
C THR A 29 -2.65 1.72 -3.73
N GLY A 30 -2.66 0.68 -4.53
CA GLY A 30 -1.77 0.52 -5.68
C GLY A 30 -1.18 -0.88 -5.77
N PRO A 31 -0.42 -1.14 -6.83
CA PRO A 31 0.09 -2.47 -7.12
C PRO A 31 1.04 -2.99 -6.04
N ASN A 32 1.16 -4.32 -5.96
CA ASN A 32 2.20 -4.95 -5.18
C ASN A 32 3.57 -4.49 -5.71
N GLN A 33 4.54 -4.36 -4.79
CA GLN A 33 5.86 -3.79 -5.09
C GLN A 33 5.83 -2.32 -5.56
N GLY A 34 4.71 -1.62 -5.42
CA GLY A 34 4.58 -0.19 -5.76
C GLY A 34 5.18 0.77 -4.73
N GLY A 35 5.79 0.26 -3.65
CA GLY A 35 6.44 1.07 -2.62
C GLY A 35 5.54 1.49 -1.46
N LYS A 36 4.30 0.97 -1.35
CA LYS A 36 3.36 1.30 -0.26
C LYS A 36 3.98 1.11 1.13
N THR A 37 4.50 -0.08 1.40
CA THR A 37 5.13 -0.43 2.69
C THR A 37 6.34 0.46 2.98
N THR A 38 7.22 0.66 2.00
CA THR A 38 8.40 1.54 2.13
C THR A 38 7.99 2.98 2.46
N TYR A 39 6.94 3.47 1.84
CA TYR A 39 6.43 4.82 2.10
C TYR A 39 5.96 4.98 3.55
N ILE A 40 5.12 4.08 4.07
CA ILE A 40 4.62 4.18 5.45
C ILE A 40 5.73 3.98 6.48
N GLN A 41 6.70 3.11 6.20
CA GLN A 41 7.89 2.95 7.03
C GLN A 41 8.73 4.23 7.07
N ALA A 42 8.93 4.88 5.92
CA ALA A 42 9.64 6.16 5.84
C ALA A 42 8.95 7.26 6.66
N VAL A 43 7.60 7.32 6.64
CA VAL A 43 6.84 8.26 7.48
C VAL A 43 7.06 7.99 8.96
N GLY A 44 7.02 6.73 9.39
CA GLY A 44 7.27 6.35 10.78
C GLY A 44 8.70 6.68 11.22
N GLN A 45 9.69 6.35 10.40
CA GLN A 45 11.09 6.67 10.67
C GLN A 45 11.31 8.19 10.77
N ALA A 46 10.71 8.98 9.88
CA ALA A 46 10.78 10.43 9.92
C ALA A 46 10.20 10.98 11.24
N GLN A 47 9.07 10.43 11.71
CA GLN A 47 8.47 10.84 12.98
C GLN A 47 9.38 10.53 14.17
N VAL A 48 9.99 9.34 14.21
CA VAL A 48 10.96 8.96 15.26
C VAL A 48 12.16 9.89 15.25
N MET A 49 12.77 10.12 14.08
CA MET A 49 13.93 11.01 13.94
C MET A 49 13.60 12.42 14.41
N PHE A 50 12.44 12.95 14.02
CA PHE A 50 11.96 14.26 14.46
C PHE A 50 11.88 14.36 15.99
N GLN A 51 11.25 13.36 16.64
CA GLN A 51 11.09 13.36 18.10
C GLN A 51 12.39 13.16 18.89
N LEU A 52 13.40 12.56 18.24
CA LEU A 52 14.75 12.47 18.77
C LEU A 52 15.60 13.73 18.52
N GLY A 53 15.04 14.78 17.87
CA GLY A 53 15.77 15.97 17.50
C GLY A 53 16.79 15.78 16.36
N LEU A 54 16.64 14.70 15.59
CA LEU A 54 17.49 14.40 14.43
C LEU A 54 16.96 15.06 13.15
N TYR A 55 17.83 15.19 12.16
CA TYR A 55 17.41 15.63 10.82
C TYR A 55 16.49 14.62 10.16
N VAL A 56 15.35 15.08 9.66
CA VAL A 56 14.42 14.28 8.90
C VAL A 56 14.84 14.23 7.43
N PRO A 57 14.86 13.05 6.79
CA PRO A 57 15.17 12.93 5.36
C PRO A 57 14.12 13.65 4.50
N GLY A 58 14.48 14.79 3.94
CA GLY A 58 13.58 15.59 3.12
C GLY A 58 14.10 16.99 2.86
N THR A 59 13.50 17.69 1.91
CA THR A 59 13.85 19.09 1.59
C THR A 59 13.15 20.08 2.49
N LYS A 60 11.98 19.70 3.03
CA LYS A 60 11.18 20.51 3.94
C LYS A 60 10.32 19.61 4.83
N ALA A 61 10.26 19.93 6.12
CA ALA A 61 9.40 19.23 7.06
C ALA A 61 8.72 20.21 8.01
N PHE A 62 7.40 20.02 8.17
CA PHE A 62 6.61 20.61 9.25
C PHE A 62 6.00 19.46 10.02
N MET A 63 6.44 19.25 11.24
CA MET A 63 6.02 18.11 12.04
C MET A 63 5.66 18.57 13.45
N SER A 64 4.73 17.87 14.05
CA SER A 64 4.43 17.99 15.48
C SER A 64 4.70 16.65 16.16
N PRO A 65 5.09 16.66 17.42
CA PRO A 65 5.26 15.42 18.16
C PRO A 65 3.95 14.63 18.21
N VAL A 66 4.07 13.34 18.39
CA VAL A 66 2.97 12.44 18.70
C VAL A 66 3.22 11.84 20.08
N ASP A 67 2.16 11.57 20.82
CA ASP A 67 2.23 10.96 22.15
C ASP A 67 2.37 9.44 22.07
N GLY A 68 1.87 8.83 20.99
CA GLY A 68 2.00 7.42 20.70
C GLY A 68 2.19 7.15 19.21
N MET A 69 3.09 6.23 18.89
CA MET A 69 3.23 5.70 17.54
C MET A 69 2.96 4.20 17.56
N PHE A 70 1.94 3.78 16.82
CA PHE A 70 1.47 2.41 16.76
C PHE A 70 1.66 1.86 15.36
N THR A 71 2.11 0.60 15.29
CA THR A 71 2.29 -0.09 14.01
C THR A 71 1.48 -1.38 13.99
N HIS A 72 0.81 -1.62 12.86
CA HIS A 72 0.12 -2.87 12.59
C HIS A 72 0.58 -3.41 11.23
N PHE A 73 1.67 -4.17 11.27
CA PHE A 73 2.26 -4.84 10.13
C PHE A 73 2.02 -6.34 10.22
N PRO A 74 2.01 -7.07 9.09
CA PRO A 74 1.96 -8.52 9.11
C PRO A 74 3.08 -9.08 9.97
N VAL A 75 2.76 -10.08 10.78
CA VAL A 75 3.72 -10.85 11.58
C VAL A 75 3.59 -12.32 11.20
N GLU A 76 4.64 -13.09 11.43
CA GLU A 76 4.59 -14.54 11.33
C GLU A 76 3.66 -15.09 12.42
N GLU A 77 2.97 -16.18 12.11
CA GLU A 77 2.05 -16.82 13.06
C GLU A 77 2.80 -17.28 14.30
N SER A 78 2.26 -16.94 15.47
CA SER A 78 2.69 -17.52 16.73
C SER A 78 1.80 -18.73 17.03
N GLU A 79 2.39 -19.92 17.04
CA GLU A 79 1.67 -21.17 17.37
C GLU A 79 1.13 -21.19 18.81
N ALA A 80 1.53 -20.22 19.63
CA ALA A 80 1.31 -20.26 21.09
C ALA A 80 -0.12 -19.93 21.54
N GLU A 81 -0.93 -19.23 20.74
CA GLU A 81 -2.23 -18.72 21.22
C GLU A 81 -3.47 -19.42 20.61
N GLY A 82 -3.33 -20.29 19.62
CA GLY A 82 -4.45 -21.08 19.05
C GLY A 82 -5.58 -20.28 18.38
N MET A 83 -5.43 -18.95 18.24
CA MET A 83 -6.47 -18.05 17.71
C MET A 83 -6.41 -17.85 16.19
N GLY A 84 -5.40 -18.36 15.53
CA GLY A 84 -5.13 -18.08 14.14
C GLY A 84 -4.76 -16.62 13.88
N ARG A 85 -4.22 -16.36 12.68
CA ARG A 85 -3.67 -15.05 12.28
C ARG A 85 -4.67 -13.90 12.40
N MET A 86 -5.93 -14.14 12.01
CA MET A 86 -6.98 -13.11 12.09
C MET A 86 -7.29 -12.69 13.53
N GLY A 87 -7.33 -13.65 14.46
CA GLY A 87 -7.55 -13.36 15.88
C GLY A 87 -6.43 -12.51 16.48
N GLU A 88 -5.17 -12.81 16.14
CA GLU A 88 -4.01 -12.03 16.58
C GLU A 88 -4.03 -10.60 16.00
N GLU A 89 -4.38 -10.45 14.71
CA GLU A 89 -4.53 -9.13 14.09
C GLU A 89 -5.61 -8.30 14.80
N CYS A 90 -6.78 -8.87 15.08
CA CYS A 90 -7.85 -8.20 15.80
C CYS A 90 -7.45 -7.82 17.24
N LYS A 91 -6.77 -8.71 17.97
CA LYS A 91 -6.27 -8.45 19.32
C LYS A 91 -5.32 -7.25 19.35
N ARG A 92 -4.34 -7.23 18.46
CA ARG A 92 -3.37 -6.13 18.34
C ARG A 92 -4.04 -4.80 18.01
N LEU A 93 -5.03 -4.79 17.10
CA LEU A 93 -5.79 -3.59 16.77
C LEU A 93 -6.65 -3.12 17.93
N ALA A 94 -7.30 -4.03 18.66
CA ALA A 94 -8.04 -3.67 19.86
C ALA A 94 -7.15 -3.00 20.91
N GLU A 95 -5.89 -3.43 21.05
CA GLU A 95 -4.92 -2.78 21.93
C GLU A 95 -4.54 -1.38 21.44
N ILE A 96 -4.38 -1.19 20.12
CA ILE A 96 -4.13 0.12 19.54
C ILE A 96 -5.31 1.06 19.85
N PHE A 97 -6.56 0.63 19.62
CA PHE A 97 -7.74 1.43 19.91
C PHE A 97 -7.91 1.78 21.39
N ARG A 98 -7.41 0.95 22.32
CA ARG A 98 -7.44 1.28 23.76
C ARG A 98 -6.44 2.37 24.15
N LYS A 99 -5.39 2.57 23.36
CA LYS A 99 -4.26 3.46 23.70
C LYS A 99 -4.18 4.69 22.81
N ALA A 100 -4.62 4.60 21.55
CA ALA A 100 -4.52 5.67 20.58
C ALA A 100 -5.54 6.78 20.85
N ASP A 101 -5.12 8.02 20.63
CA ASP A 101 -5.96 9.20 20.68
C ASP A 101 -5.70 10.15 19.49
N GLN A 102 -6.24 11.37 19.56
CA GLN A 102 -6.12 12.37 18.49
C GLN A 102 -4.68 12.84 18.21
N TYR A 103 -3.74 12.59 19.11
CA TYR A 103 -2.33 12.98 18.99
C TYR A 103 -1.45 11.83 18.52
N SER A 104 -2.02 10.66 18.37
CA SER A 104 -1.30 9.44 17.97
C SER A 104 -1.05 9.35 16.46
N LEU A 105 -0.01 8.60 16.07
CA LEU A 105 0.27 8.17 14.70
C LEU A 105 0.11 6.66 14.59
N VAL A 106 -0.76 6.19 13.69
CA VAL A 106 -1.01 4.77 13.44
C VAL A 106 -0.60 4.40 12.02
N LEU A 107 0.26 3.41 11.87
CA LEU A 107 0.76 2.93 10.59
C LEU A 107 0.35 1.47 10.39
N MET A 108 -0.48 1.21 9.37
CA MET A 108 -1.02 -0.11 9.07
C MET A 108 -0.60 -0.56 7.67
N ASN A 109 -0.21 -1.83 7.55
CA ASN A 109 0.18 -2.42 6.27
C ASN A 109 -0.49 -3.77 6.07
N GLU A 110 -1.23 -3.91 4.97
CA GLU A 110 -1.84 -5.17 4.51
C GLU A 110 -2.61 -5.95 5.60
N SER A 111 -3.20 -5.23 6.58
CA SER A 111 -4.02 -5.83 7.64
C SER A 111 -5.25 -6.53 7.04
N PHE A 112 -5.67 -7.62 7.68
CA PHE A 112 -6.84 -8.44 7.30
C PHE A 112 -6.68 -9.19 5.96
N SER A 113 -5.45 -9.33 5.47
CA SER A 113 -5.17 -10.13 4.27
C SER A 113 -5.28 -11.64 4.51
N SER A 114 -5.39 -12.06 5.76
CA SER A 114 -5.50 -13.46 6.19
C SER A 114 -6.92 -14.04 6.14
N THR A 115 -7.93 -13.21 5.86
CA THR A 115 -9.34 -13.64 5.73
C THR A 115 -9.88 -13.44 4.31
N SER A 116 -11.17 -13.76 4.09
CA SER A 116 -11.79 -13.52 2.80
C SER A 116 -11.78 -12.02 2.45
N PRO A 117 -11.60 -11.65 1.17
CA PRO A 117 -11.51 -10.23 0.78
C PRO A 117 -12.71 -9.39 1.24
N GLY A 118 -13.93 -9.96 1.23
CA GLY A 118 -15.13 -9.26 1.65
C GLY A 118 -15.17 -8.97 3.16
N GLU A 119 -14.80 -9.96 3.98
CA GLU A 119 -14.74 -9.80 5.44
C GLU A 119 -13.59 -8.87 5.84
N GLY A 120 -12.42 -9.04 5.22
CA GLY A 120 -11.28 -8.17 5.47
C GLY A 120 -11.58 -6.70 5.14
N MET A 121 -12.27 -6.45 4.02
CA MET A 121 -12.68 -5.10 3.64
C MET A 121 -13.70 -4.50 4.63
N TYR A 122 -14.68 -5.30 5.09
CA TYR A 122 -15.67 -4.84 6.07
C TYR A 122 -14.99 -4.38 7.38
N ILE A 123 -14.10 -5.19 7.92
CA ILE A 123 -13.37 -4.86 9.15
C ILE A 123 -12.43 -3.66 8.95
N ALA A 124 -11.71 -3.63 7.81
CA ALA A 124 -10.84 -2.51 7.47
C ALA A 124 -11.60 -1.18 7.41
N ARG A 125 -12.82 -1.20 6.87
CA ARG A 125 -13.72 -0.04 6.85
C ARG A 125 -14.05 0.46 8.27
N ASP A 126 -14.47 -0.43 9.16
CA ASP A 126 -14.81 -0.08 10.53
C ASP A 126 -13.58 0.47 11.29
N VAL A 127 -12.42 -0.12 11.08
CA VAL A 127 -11.16 0.36 11.64
C VAL A 127 -10.82 1.78 11.18
N MET A 128 -10.96 2.08 9.89
CA MET A 128 -10.70 3.41 9.35
C MET A 128 -11.71 4.45 9.84
N LEU A 129 -12.97 4.07 9.98
CA LEU A 129 -14.00 4.90 10.63
C LEU A 129 -13.67 5.16 12.10
N GLY A 130 -13.22 4.16 12.82
CA GLY A 130 -12.76 4.28 14.21
C GLY A 130 -11.62 5.29 14.36
N PHE A 131 -10.58 5.22 13.53
CA PHE A 131 -9.49 6.20 13.56
C PHE A 131 -9.96 7.62 13.17
N ARG A 132 -10.92 7.72 12.27
CA ARG A 132 -11.56 9.00 11.98
C ARG A 132 -12.28 9.58 13.19
N MET A 133 -13.03 8.76 13.94
CA MET A 133 -13.72 9.18 15.16
C MET A 133 -12.76 9.67 16.24
N ILE A 134 -11.68 8.93 16.47
CA ILE A 134 -10.61 9.32 17.41
C ILE A 134 -9.90 10.60 16.92
N GLY A 135 -9.85 10.83 15.62
CA GLY A 135 -9.08 11.92 15.01
C GLY A 135 -7.57 11.67 14.98
N ALA A 136 -7.14 10.43 15.13
CA ALA A 136 -5.74 10.02 15.00
C ALA A 136 -5.20 10.23 13.59
N ARG A 137 -3.89 10.48 13.46
CA ARG A 137 -3.19 10.38 12.18
C ARG A 137 -2.98 8.89 11.88
N ALA A 138 -3.65 8.39 10.87
CA ALA A 138 -3.54 6.98 10.48
C ALA A 138 -3.19 6.86 9.00
N ILE A 139 -2.30 5.93 8.65
CA ILE A 139 -2.02 5.55 7.26
C ILE A 139 -2.24 4.05 7.16
N TYR A 140 -3.10 3.64 6.25
CA TYR A 140 -3.36 2.24 5.93
C TYR A 140 -2.99 1.92 4.49
N ALA A 141 -1.90 1.18 4.29
CA ALA A 141 -1.53 0.63 3.00
C ALA A 141 -2.23 -0.71 2.80
N THR A 142 -2.99 -0.83 1.73
CA THR A 142 -3.81 -2.02 1.45
C THR A 142 -3.99 -2.27 -0.05
N HIS A 143 -4.36 -3.50 -0.38
CA HIS A 143 -4.82 -3.90 -1.71
C HIS A 143 -6.34 -3.80 -1.86
N PHE A 144 -7.09 -3.47 -0.81
CA PHE A 144 -8.54 -3.26 -0.88
C PHE A 144 -8.88 -1.97 -1.61
N HIS A 145 -8.91 -2.02 -2.94
CA HIS A 145 -9.20 -0.86 -3.77
C HIS A 145 -10.59 -0.28 -3.51
N ASP A 146 -11.57 -1.14 -3.23
CA ASP A 146 -12.95 -0.74 -2.95
C ASP A 146 -13.05 0.07 -1.65
N LEU A 147 -12.21 -0.21 -0.65
CA LEU A 147 -12.12 0.58 0.57
C LEU A 147 -11.85 2.07 0.26
N ALA A 148 -10.90 2.33 -0.64
CA ALA A 148 -10.57 3.69 -1.04
C ALA A 148 -11.66 4.30 -1.95
N ALA A 149 -12.36 3.49 -2.75
CA ALA A 149 -13.46 3.94 -3.59
C ALA A 149 -14.69 4.36 -2.76
N ASP A 150 -14.94 3.72 -1.64
CA ASP A 150 -16.07 4.01 -0.75
C ASP A 150 -15.82 5.19 0.21
N LEU A 151 -14.70 5.89 0.09
CA LEU A 151 -14.33 7.01 1.00
C LEU A 151 -15.41 8.09 1.11
N GLU A 152 -16.12 8.42 0.02
CA GLU A 152 -17.17 9.43 0.04
C GLU A 152 -18.38 8.96 0.86
N LYS A 153 -18.75 7.69 0.79
CA LYS A 153 -19.79 7.09 1.64
C LYS A 153 -19.38 7.11 3.10
N MET A 154 -18.12 6.72 3.40
CA MET A 154 -17.58 6.77 4.76
C MET A 154 -17.62 8.18 5.36
N LYS A 155 -17.40 9.23 4.56
CA LYS A 155 -17.50 10.62 5.01
C LYS A 155 -18.91 11.00 5.46
N ALA A 156 -19.93 10.44 4.80
CA ALA A 156 -21.34 10.75 5.12
C ALA A 156 -21.85 10.02 6.37
N GLU A 157 -21.29 8.89 6.74
CA GLU A 157 -21.80 8.05 7.81
C GLU A 157 -21.46 8.53 9.23
N ILE A 158 -20.37 9.26 9.40
CA ILE A 158 -19.90 9.70 10.72
C ILE A 158 -19.62 11.21 10.71
N HIS A 159 -20.27 11.91 11.61
CA HIS A 159 -19.96 13.31 11.89
C HIS A 159 -18.58 13.41 12.56
N GLY A 160 -17.67 14.15 11.94
CA GLY A 160 -16.31 14.35 12.45
C GLY A 160 -15.54 15.37 11.61
N SER A 161 -14.57 16.02 12.25
CA SER A 161 -13.72 17.05 11.62
C SER A 161 -12.66 16.49 10.69
N SER A 162 -12.38 15.19 10.74
CA SER A 162 -11.33 14.57 9.92
C SER A 162 -11.90 13.93 8.65
N ILE A 163 -11.14 14.01 7.57
CA ILE A 163 -11.48 13.46 6.26
C ILE A 163 -10.55 12.29 6.01
N ILE A 164 -11.10 11.15 5.56
CA ILE A 164 -10.31 10.03 5.06
C ILE A 164 -9.85 10.39 3.64
N ASP A 165 -8.59 10.21 3.34
CA ASP A 165 -8.00 10.55 2.06
C ASP A 165 -7.44 9.31 1.35
N SER A 166 -7.35 9.37 0.02
CA SER A 166 -6.80 8.30 -0.80
C SER A 166 -5.49 8.70 -1.44
N LEU A 167 -4.48 7.86 -1.29
CA LEU A 167 -3.21 7.94 -2.01
C LEU A 167 -3.04 6.70 -2.88
N VAL A 168 -2.42 6.86 -4.03
CA VAL A 168 -2.14 5.77 -4.97
C VAL A 168 -0.66 5.76 -5.33
N THR A 169 -0.03 4.58 -5.25
CA THR A 169 1.33 4.41 -5.76
C THR A 169 1.28 4.25 -7.28
N GLY A 170 2.03 5.10 -7.98
CA GLY A 170 1.95 5.22 -9.43
C GLY A 170 2.70 4.11 -10.18
N VAL A 171 2.18 3.80 -11.34
CA VAL A 171 2.82 3.07 -12.42
C VAL A 171 2.96 4.06 -13.56
N LYS A 172 3.98 3.95 -14.39
CA LYS A 172 4.01 4.73 -15.63
C LYS A 172 2.87 4.23 -16.53
N ASP A 173 1.87 5.05 -16.73
CA ASP A 173 0.90 4.85 -17.80
C ASP A 173 1.64 5.13 -19.11
N ASN A 174 2.08 4.11 -19.77
CA ASN A 174 2.59 4.21 -21.14
C ASN A 174 1.40 4.36 -22.10
N GLU A 175 0.72 5.48 -22.08
CA GLU A 175 -0.17 5.83 -23.20
C GLU A 175 0.64 6.05 -24.51
N GLU A 176 1.93 6.39 -24.39
CA GLU A 176 2.87 6.53 -25.53
C GLU A 176 3.76 5.29 -25.78
N GLY A 177 3.65 4.22 -25.01
CA GLY A 177 4.61 3.11 -24.96
C GLY A 177 4.08 1.74 -25.33
N ARG A 178 3.06 1.63 -26.18
CA ARG A 178 2.79 0.38 -26.92
C ARG A 178 3.71 0.21 -28.13
N GLU A 179 4.93 0.67 -28.07
CA GLU A 179 5.97 0.18 -28.96
C GLU A 179 6.48 -1.15 -28.41
N PHE A 180 5.95 -2.23 -28.98
CA PHE A 180 6.58 -3.53 -28.95
C PHE A 180 7.97 -3.37 -29.58
N VAL A 181 9.00 -3.25 -28.75
CA VAL A 181 10.36 -3.46 -29.24
C VAL A 181 10.43 -4.94 -29.65
N LYS A 182 10.25 -5.21 -30.94
CA LYS A 182 10.61 -6.48 -31.56
C LYS A 182 12.12 -6.66 -31.44
N GLY A 183 12.57 -7.21 -30.31
CA GLY A 183 13.90 -7.78 -30.16
C GLY A 183 13.84 -9.20 -30.68
N GLU A 184 14.72 -9.52 -31.61
CA GLU A 184 14.86 -10.86 -32.17
C GLU A 184 14.99 -11.90 -31.05
N GLY A 185 14.00 -12.81 -30.96
CA GLY A 185 14.18 -14.13 -30.33
C GLY A 185 13.81 -14.29 -28.86
N LYS A 186 12.78 -13.63 -28.34
CA LYS A 186 11.90 -14.12 -27.23
C LYS A 186 10.89 -13.00 -26.92
N GLU A 187 9.60 -13.29 -27.10
CA GLU A 187 8.48 -12.46 -26.62
C GLU A 187 8.43 -12.51 -25.08
N GLN A 188 9.30 -11.78 -24.42
CA GLN A 188 9.14 -11.50 -23.00
C GLN A 188 8.32 -10.22 -22.88
N GLY A 189 7.08 -10.31 -22.39
CA GLY A 189 6.25 -9.17 -22.07
C GLY A 189 7.01 -8.23 -21.13
N LYS A 190 6.99 -6.92 -21.43
CA LYS A 190 7.71 -5.93 -20.62
C LYS A 190 6.90 -5.71 -19.33
N LEU A 191 7.48 -5.99 -18.17
CA LEU A 191 6.88 -5.63 -16.89
C LEU A 191 6.67 -4.12 -16.82
N THR A 192 5.48 -3.70 -16.39
CA THR A 192 5.12 -2.30 -16.24
C THR A 192 6.10 -1.59 -15.29
N GLU A 193 6.69 -0.50 -15.74
CA GLU A 193 7.69 0.23 -14.95
C GLU A 193 7.02 0.93 -13.75
N ARG A 194 7.54 0.69 -12.55
CA ARG A 194 7.06 1.30 -11.30
C ARG A 194 7.68 2.68 -11.11
N THR A 195 6.87 3.69 -10.85
CA THR A 195 7.37 5.03 -10.58
C THR A 195 7.72 5.25 -9.12
N TYR A 196 7.21 4.42 -8.22
CA TYR A 196 7.29 4.57 -6.76
C TYR A 196 6.79 5.94 -6.25
N LYS A 197 6.12 6.71 -7.10
CA LYS A 197 5.50 7.98 -6.74
C LYS A 197 4.16 7.73 -6.08
N VAL A 198 3.94 8.41 -4.95
CA VAL A 198 2.67 8.40 -4.22
C VAL A 198 1.93 9.67 -4.56
N LYS A 199 0.73 9.57 -5.10
CA LYS A 199 -0.10 10.69 -5.51
C LYS A 199 -1.46 10.64 -4.84
N ARG A 200 -1.98 11.81 -4.47
CA ARG A 200 -3.33 11.95 -3.96
C ARG A 200 -4.31 11.91 -5.12
N MET A 201 -5.03 10.81 -5.26
CA MET A 201 -5.98 10.59 -6.35
C MET A 201 -6.96 9.45 -5.98
N PRO A 202 -8.11 9.35 -6.67
CA PRO A 202 -8.99 8.20 -6.52
C PRO A 202 -8.29 6.88 -6.85
N PRO A 203 -8.69 5.75 -6.25
CA PRO A 203 -8.09 4.46 -6.51
C PRO A 203 -8.29 4.04 -7.97
N GLN A 204 -7.27 3.45 -8.58
CA GLN A 204 -7.33 3.05 -10.00
C GLN A 204 -7.87 1.62 -10.22
N GLY A 205 -8.06 0.85 -9.14
CA GLY A 205 -8.65 -0.50 -9.20
C GLY A 205 -7.79 -1.56 -9.93
N ARG A 206 -6.51 -1.29 -10.22
CA ARG A 206 -5.63 -2.20 -10.95
C ARG A 206 -4.59 -2.83 -10.02
N SER A 207 -4.57 -4.16 -9.97
CA SER A 207 -3.56 -4.91 -9.20
C SER A 207 -2.35 -5.36 -10.02
N PHE A 208 -2.40 -5.28 -11.33
CA PHE A 208 -1.37 -5.77 -12.28
C PHE A 208 -1.01 -7.27 -12.12
N ALA A 209 -1.78 -8.01 -11.35
CA ALA A 209 -1.53 -9.44 -11.14
C ALA A 209 -1.61 -10.24 -12.44
N ALA A 210 -2.55 -9.89 -13.32
CA ALA A 210 -2.70 -10.53 -14.62
C ALA A 210 -1.47 -10.30 -15.52
N GLU A 211 -0.88 -9.10 -15.51
CA GLU A 211 0.34 -8.79 -16.27
C GLU A 211 1.54 -9.58 -15.75
N ILE A 212 1.65 -9.72 -14.42
CA ILE A 212 2.70 -10.53 -13.79
C ILE A 212 2.51 -12.01 -14.13
N ALA A 213 1.28 -12.50 -14.05
CA ALA A 213 0.95 -13.88 -14.42
C ALA A 213 1.31 -14.16 -15.89
N ASP A 214 0.98 -13.22 -16.78
CA ASP A 214 1.33 -13.32 -18.19
C ASP A 214 2.86 -13.29 -18.41
N TYR A 215 3.56 -12.38 -17.74
CA TYR A 215 5.02 -12.28 -17.82
C TYR A 215 5.71 -13.61 -17.44
N TYR A 216 5.27 -14.24 -16.35
CA TYR A 216 5.82 -15.53 -15.90
C TYR A 216 5.25 -16.76 -16.63
N GLY A 217 4.40 -16.55 -17.63
CA GLY A 217 3.89 -17.65 -18.45
C GLY A 217 2.75 -18.44 -17.81
N ILE A 218 2.08 -17.89 -16.79
CA ILE A 218 0.95 -18.52 -16.10
C ILE A 218 -0.41 -17.89 -16.46
N SER A 219 -0.47 -17.10 -17.54
CA SER A 219 -1.73 -16.76 -18.17
C SER A 219 -2.32 -17.98 -18.87
N MET A 220 -3.66 -18.04 -18.99
CA MET A 220 -4.33 -19.21 -19.58
C MET A 220 -3.82 -19.52 -21.00
N GLU A 221 -3.55 -18.50 -21.80
CA GLU A 221 -2.99 -18.61 -23.15
C GLU A 221 -1.63 -19.27 -23.13
N LYS A 222 -0.70 -18.80 -22.30
CA LYS A 222 0.68 -19.32 -22.20
C LYS A 222 0.71 -20.71 -21.59
N ILE A 223 -0.13 -21.00 -20.60
CA ILE A 223 -0.28 -22.35 -20.04
C ILE A 223 -0.78 -23.29 -21.12
N THR A 224 -1.81 -22.93 -21.88
CA THR A 224 -2.35 -23.76 -22.95
C THR A 224 -1.31 -24.05 -24.01
N LYS A 225 -0.56 -23.02 -24.46
CA LYS A 225 0.55 -23.19 -25.42
C LYS A 225 1.61 -24.17 -24.91
N LEU A 226 2.05 -23.97 -23.66
CA LEU A 226 3.04 -24.84 -23.03
C LEU A 226 2.57 -26.30 -22.94
N LEU A 227 1.30 -26.53 -22.57
CA LEU A 227 0.73 -27.87 -22.45
C LEU A 227 0.56 -28.53 -23.82
N MET A 228 0.23 -27.78 -24.87
CA MET A 228 0.19 -28.26 -26.25
C MET A 228 1.59 -28.67 -26.71
N GLU A 229 2.62 -27.86 -26.49
CA GLU A 229 4.00 -28.15 -26.82
C GLU A 229 4.51 -29.43 -26.11
N ARG A 230 4.02 -29.68 -24.89
CA ARG A 230 4.32 -30.90 -24.12
C ARG A 230 3.46 -32.12 -24.53
N GLY A 231 2.52 -31.97 -25.45
CA GLY A 231 1.61 -33.04 -25.88
C GLY A 231 0.57 -33.44 -24.81
N MET A 232 0.33 -32.60 -23.81
CA MET A 232 -0.61 -32.89 -22.70
C MET A 232 -2.05 -32.47 -23.00
N VAL A 233 -2.25 -31.60 -23.99
CA VAL A 233 -3.56 -31.14 -24.45
C VAL A 233 -3.57 -31.30 -25.98
N LEU A 234 -4.57 -31.97 -26.50
CA LEU A 234 -4.78 -32.05 -27.95
C LEU A 234 -5.25 -30.68 -28.43
N SER A 235 -4.68 -30.20 -29.53
CA SER A 235 -5.21 -29.04 -30.25
C SER A 235 -6.64 -29.35 -30.64
N GLY A 236 -7.59 -28.71 -29.93
CA GLY A 236 -9.01 -28.89 -30.22
C GLY A 236 -9.33 -28.56 -31.67
N LYS A 237 -10.11 -29.41 -32.29
CA LYS A 237 -10.72 -29.18 -33.60
C LYS A 237 -11.70 -28.01 -33.53
#